data_49dcb967fdf56ce29d07b480dab9fad3
#
_entry.id   49dcb967fdf56ce29d07b480dab9fad3
#
_cell.length_a   1.000
_cell.length_b   1.000
_cell.length_c   1.000
_cell.angle_alpha   90.00
_cell.angle_beta   90.00
_cell.angle_gamma   90.00
#
_symmetry.space_group_name_H-M   'P 1'
#
loop_
_entity.id
_entity.type
_entity.pdbx_description
1 polymer ?
#
loop_
_entity_poly.entity_id
_entity_poly.type
_entity_poly.pdbx_seq_one_letter_code
_entity_poly.pdbx_strand_id
1 'polypeptide(L)'
;DNNLNHIFKKFEIDYVYHAAAYKHVPIVEDENNLAKAAENNILGTLNLAKAAVASNVGSFVMISTDKAVRPTNVMGATKRFAEIIIQSLNANASSTRLSMVRFGNVINSSGSVIPLFLDQISKGGPVTITDKNVERFFMTIPEASSLVLQAGEMSLGGEVFLLDMGGQVKIYDLAKKLIHLSGRNYTEDSNK
;
A
#
# COMPACT_ATOMS: atom_id res chain seq x y z
N ASP A 1 0.10 14.48 18.76
CA ASP A 1 -1.32 14.78 18.53
C ASP A 1 -1.62 16.28 18.44
N ASN A 2 -0.98 17.13 19.21
CA ASN A 2 -1.21 18.59 19.14
C ASN A 2 -0.89 19.20 17.76
N ASN A 3 0.13 18.69 17.06
CA ASN A 3 0.53 19.17 15.73
C ASN A 3 -0.52 18.83 14.65
N LEU A 4 -1.10 17.64 14.67
CA LEU A 4 -2.14 17.25 13.71
C LEU A 4 -3.38 18.14 13.85
N ASN A 5 -3.88 18.28 15.06
CA ASN A 5 -5.05 19.14 15.35
C ASN A 5 -4.82 20.59 14.92
N HIS A 6 -3.58 21.11 15.12
CA HIS A 6 -3.24 22.45 14.66
C HIS A 6 -3.27 22.57 13.12
N ILE A 7 -2.72 21.58 12.41
CA ILE A 7 -2.72 21.55 10.94
C ILE A 7 -4.15 21.50 10.41
N PHE A 8 -4.98 20.59 10.92
CA PHE A 8 -6.37 20.45 10.47
C PHE A 8 -7.19 21.71 10.68
N LYS A 9 -7.02 22.39 11.82
CA LYS A 9 -7.70 23.67 12.10
C LYS A 9 -7.19 24.81 11.23
N LYS A 10 -5.88 24.83 10.95
CA LYS A 10 -5.24 25.93 10.19
C LYS A 10 -5.63 25.92 8.71
N PHE A 11 -5.80 24.72 8.11
CA PHE A 11 -5.95 24.58 6.66
C PHE A 11 -7.38 24.21 6.21
N GLU A 12 -8.34 24.07 7.13
CA GLU A 12 -9.74 23.72 6.79
C GLU A 12 -9.85 22.56 5.80
N ILE A 13 -9.28 21.40 6.19
CA ILE A 13 -9.10 20.26 5.30
C ILE A 13 -10.43 19.54 5.06
N ASP A 14 -10.83 19.39 3.79
CA ASP A 14 -12.04 18.67 3.36
C ASP A 14 -11.79 17.18 3.11
N TYR A 15 -10.62 16.82 2.57
CA TYR A 15 -10.27 15.45 2.16
C TYR A 15 -8.92 15.03 2.72
N VAL A 16 -8.84 13.80 3.21
CA VAL A 16 -7.59 13.17 3.64
C VAL A 16 -7.39 11.85 2.90
N TYR A 17 -6.28 11.73 2.18
CA TYR A 17 -5.81 10.50 1.57
C TYR A 17 -4.59 9.99 2.34
N HIS A 18 -4.79 8.97 3.18
CA HIS A 18 -3.77 8.45 4.08
C HIS A 18 -3.00 7.29 3.44
N ALA A 19 -1.85 7.59 2.85
CA ALA A 19 -0.95 6.60 2.23
C ALA A 19 0.32 6.31 3.06
N ALA A 20 0.51 6.99 4.20
CA ALA A 20 1.70 6.82 5.04
C ALA A 20 1.68 5.47 5.77
N ALA A 21 2.64 4.60 5.43
CA ALA A 21 2.83 3.31 6.11
C ALA A 21 4.22 2.74 5.82
N TYR A 22 4.77 1.95 6.74
CA TYR A 22 5.87 1.04 6.44
C TYR A 22 5.34 -0.19 5.70
N LYS A 23 5.74 -0.35 4.43
CA LYS A 23 5.18 -1.36 3.49
C LYS A 23 6.12 -2.50 3.13
N HIS A 24 7.42 -2.36 3.40
CA HIS A 24 8.44 -3.35 3.01
C HIS A 24 8.42 -4.53 3.97
N VAL A 25 7.84 -5.65 3.53
CA VAL A 25 7.64 -6.84 4.36
C VAL A 25 8.94 -7.30 5.04
N PRO A 26 10.09 -7.47 4.35
CA PRO A 26 11.31 -7.92 5.02
C PRO A 26 11.83 -6.94 6.09
N ILE A 27 11.61 -5.62 5.89
CA ILE A 27 12.04 -4.61 6.85
C ILE A 27 11.11 -4.58 8.07
N VAL A 28 9.82 -4.76 7.84
CA VAL A 28 8.81 -4.74 8.92
C VAL A 28 8.89 -5.99 9.78
N GLU A 29 9.31 -7.13 9.22
CA GLU A 29 9.46 -8.38 9.96
C GLU A 29 10.77 -8.50 10.74
N ASP A 30 11.71 -7.59 10.53
CA ASP A 30 12.89 -7.47 11.38
C ASP A 30 12.48 -7.08 12.81
N GLU A 31 12.97 -7.82 13.81
CA GLU A 31 12.58 -7.66 15.23
C GLU A 31 12.80 -6.23 15.74
N ASN A 32 13.83 -5.53 15.24
CA ASN A 32 14.13 -4.15 15.64
C ASN A 32 13.14 -3.13 15.06
N ASN A 33 12.44 -3.47 13.98
CA ASN A 33 11.51 -2.59 13.26
C ASN A 33 10.04 -2.89 13.53
N LEU A 34 9.71 -4.08 14.02
CA LEU A 34 8.35 -4.56 14.20
C LEU A 34 7.49 -3.61 15.05
N ALA A 35 8.01 -3.20 16.21
CA ALA A 35 7.30 -2.29 17.10
C ALA A 35 7.05 -0.92 16.44
N LYS A 36 8.06 -0.36 15.78
CA LYS A 36 7.97 0.92 15.06
C LYS A 36 6.98 0.85 13.88
N ALA A 37 6.97 -0.29 13.17
CA ALA A 37 6.05 -0.50 12.07
C ALA A 37 4.60 -0.60 12.56
N ALA A 38 4.36 -1.33 13.65
CA ALA A 38 3.05 -1.40 14.28
C ALA A 38 2.59 -0.03 14.80
N GLU A 39 3.46 0.71 15.49
CA GLU A 39 3.18 2.06 15.97
C GLU A 39 2.82 2.99 14.82
N ASN A 40 3.63 3.05 13.78
CA ASN A 40 3.38 3.92 12.62
C ASN A 40 2.10 3.52 11.86
N ASN A 41 1.94 2.24 11.53
CA ASN A 41 0.85 1.80 10.68
C ASN A 41 -0.50 1.75 11.43
N ILE A 42 -0.49 1.48 12.73
CA ILE A 42 -1.71 1.35 13.54
C ILE A 42 -2.00 2.65 14.30
N LEU A 43 -1.10 3.07 15.19
CA LEU A 43 -1.34 4.25 16.02
C LEU A 43 -1.27 5.54 15.18
N GLY A 44 -0.37 5.61 14.19
CA GLY A 44 -0.32 6.71 13.24
C GLY A 44 -1.64 6.87 12.49
N THR A 45 -2.22 5.78 11.98
CA THR A 45 -3.55 5.79 11.33
C THR A 45 -4.65 6.19 12.30
N LEU A 46 -4.67 5.64 13.52
CA LEU A 46 -5.65 5.99 14.56
C LEU A 46 -5.62 7.48 14.88
N ASN A 47 -4.44 8.02 15.13
CA ASN A 47 -4.27 9.42 15.51
C ASN A 47 -4.70 10.37 14.38
N LEU A 48 -4.32 10.06 13.13
CA LEU A 48 -4.71 10.86 11.98
C LEU A 48 -6.22 10.82 11.73
N ALA A 49 -6.83 9.63 11.82
CA ALA A 49 -8.27 9.48 11.64
C ALA A 49 -9.07 10.17 12.75
N LYS A 50 -8.63 10.07 14.01
CA LYS A 50 -9.24 10.82 15.13
C LYS A 50 -9.16 12.34 14.93
N ALA A 51 -8.02 12.84 14.47
CA ALA A 51 -7.85 14.26 14.17
C ALA A 51 -8.78 14.72 13.04
N ALA A 52 -8.94 13.90 12.00
CA ALA A 52 -9.87 14.15 10.89
C ALA A 52 -11.33 14.23 11.37
N VAL A 53 -11.76 13.27 12.18
CA VAL A 53 -13.12 13.25 12.77
C VAL A 53 -13.34 14.45 13.67
N ALA A 54 -12.39 14.76 14.55
CA ALA A 54 -12.47 15.91 15.47
C ALA A 54 -12.49 17.28 14.75
N SER A 55 -12.01 17.31 13.50
CA SER A 55 -12.00 18.51 12.67
C SER A 55 -13.11 18.54 11.62
N ASN A 56 -14.04 17.58 11.65
CA ASN A 56 -15.16 17.45 10.71
C ASN A 56 -14.72 17.37 9.23
N VAL A 57 -13.60 16.70 8.96
CA VAL A 57 -13.16 16.43 7.58
C VAL A 57 -14.26 15.68 6.82
N GLY A 58 -14.61 16.12 5.62
CA GLY A 58 -15.70 15.53 4.83
C GLY A 58 -15.43 14.07 4.45
N SER A 59 -14.21 13.74 4.01
CA SER A 59 -13.84 12.38 3.59
C SER A 59 -12.42 12.00 4.00
N PHE A 60 -12.26 10.80 4.55
CA PHE A 60 -10.98 10.19 4.91
C PHE A 60 -10.85 8.85 4.22
N VAL A 61 -9.87 8.71 3.34
CA VAL A 61 -9.60 7.49 2.59
C VAL A 61 -8.26 6.89 3.01
N MET A 62 -8.28 5.70 3.62
CA MET A 62 -7.07 4.97 3.96
C MET A 62 -6.62 4.08 2.80
N ILE A 63 -5.38 4.22 2.37
CA ILE A 63 -4.77 3.30 1.42
C ILE A 63 -4.40 2.00 2.15
N SER A 64 -5.00 0.90 1.72
CA SER A 64 -4.74 -0.45 2.21
C SER A 64 -4.11 -1.33 1.11
N THR A 65 -4.12 -2.63 1.28
CA THR A 65 -3.43 -3.59 0.41
C THR A 65 -4.20 -4.91 0.31
N ASP A 66 -3.98 -5.66 -0.77
CA ASP A 66 -4.39 -7.04 -0.93
C ASP A 66 -3.89 -7.95 0.21
N LYS A 67 -2.71 -7.63 0.77
CA LYS A 67 -2.07 -8.37 1.87
C LYS A 67 -2.77 -8.21 3.23
N ALA A 68 -3.73 -7.30 3.36
CA ALA A 68 -4.62 -7.19 4.52
C ALA A 68 -5.74 -8.25 4.51
N VAL A 69 -5.93 -8.96 3.39
CA VAL A 69 -6.88 -10.07 3.26
C VAL A 69 -6.21 -11.34 3.77
N ARG A 70 -6.67 -11.90 4.90
CA ARG A 70 -6.06 -13.08 5.55
C ARG A 70 -4.54 -12.93 5.67
N PRO A 71 -4.05 -11.95 6.44
CA PRO A 71 -2.65 -11.58 6.45
C PRO A 71 -1.75 -12.74 6.89
N THR A 72 -0.70 -12.98 6.12
CA THR A 72 0.33 -14.00 6.40
C THR A 72 1.66 -13.39 6.82
N ASN A 73 1.71 -12.07 6.95
CA ASN A 73 2.90 -11.31 7.35
C ASN A 73 2.50 -10.10 8.21
N VAL A 74 3.47 -9.56 8.96
CA VAL A 74 3.23 -8.48 9.93
C VAL A 74 2.73 -7.21 9.24
N MET A 75 3.27 -6.85 8.08
CA MET A 75 2.82 -5.65 7.35
C MET A 75 1.33 -5.77 6.98
N GLY A 76 0.91 -6.90 6.45
CA GLY A 76 -0.51 -7.16 6.16
C GLY A 76 -1.39 -7.13 7.41
N ALA A 77 -0.90 -7.70 8.52
CA ALA A 77 -1.61 -7.69 9.81
C ALA A 77 -1.78 -6.26 10.34
N THR A 78 -0.74 -5.43 10.30
CA THR A 78 -0.84 -4.02 10.73
C THR A 78 -1.84 -3.22 9.88
N LYS A 79 -1.86 -3.44 8.56
CA LYS A 79 -2.83 -2.81 7.66
C LYS A 79 -4.25 -3.30 7.94
N ARG A 80 -4.44 -4.61 8.19
CA ARG A 80 -5.75 -5.15 8.58
C ARG A 80 -6.24 -4.57 9.90
N PHE A 81 -5.36 -4.41 10.87
CA PHE A 81 -5.72 -3.78 12.15
C PHE A 81 -6.14 -2.31 11.94
N ALA A 82 -5.40 -1.57 11.11
CA ALA A 82 -5.76 -0.20 10.75
C ALA A 82 -7.14 -0.11 10.06
N GLU A 83 -7.48 -1.06 9.18
CA GLU A 83 -8.83 -1.15 8.59
C GLU A 83 -9.94 -1.29 9.63
N ILE A 84 -9.74 -2.16 10.63
CA ILE A 84 -10.71 -2.35 11.72
C ILE A 84 -10.88 -1.06 12.53
N ILE A 85 -9.80 -0.34 12.77
CA ILE A 85 -9.85 0.98 13.43
C ILE A 85 -10.70 1.96 12.62
N ILE A 86 -10.45 2.08 11.31
CA ILE A 86 -11.20 2.97 10.43
C ILE A 86 -12.69 2.62 10.43
N GLN A 87 -13.04 1.35 10.32
CA GLN A 87 -14.43 0.89 10.38
C GLN A 87 -15.10 1.22 11.73
N SER A 88 -14.37 0.99 12.83
CA SER A 88 -14.87 1.30 14.19
C SER A 88 -15.08 2.80 14.40
N LEU A 89 -14.16 3.63 13.92
CA LEU A 89 -14.31 5.09 13.99
C LEU A 89 -15.46 5.58 13.12
N ASN A 90 -15.63 5.04 11.92
CA ASN A 90 -16.75 5.40 11.05
C ASN A 90 -18.12 5.14 11.68
N ALA A 91 -18.27 4.03 12.42
CA ALA A 91 -19.53 3.70 13.09
C ALA A 91 -19.96 4.77 14.13
N ASN A 92 -19.02 5.57 14.62
CA ASN A 92 -19.24 6.62 15.62
C ASN A 92 -19.05 8.05 15.07
N ALA A 93 -18.66 8.19 13.81
CA ALA A 93 -18.48 9.48 13.16
C ALA A 93 -19.82 10.00 12.60
N SER A 94 -20.14 11.26 12.83
CA SER A 94 -21.38 11.88 12.34
C SER A 94 -21.18 12.71 11.08
N SER A 95 -20.01 13.25 10.85
CA SER A 95 -19.72 14.21 9.75
C SER A 95 -18.61 13.75 8.82
N THR A 96 -17.69 12.90 9.28
CA THR A 96 -16.55 12.40 8.48
C THR A 96 -16.85 11.01 7.93
N ARG A 97 -16.81 10.85 6.62
CA ARG A 97 -16.89 9.54 5.96
C ARG A 97 -15.50 8.91 5.93
N LEU A 98 -15.33 7.80 6.66
CA LEU A 98 -14.07 7.07 6.67
C LEU A 98 -14.21 5.81 5.84
N SER A 99 -13.36 5.66 4.83
CA SER A 99 -13.32 4.49 3.94
C SER A 99 -11.90 4.02 3.70
N MET A 100 -11.74 2.89 3.04
CA MET A 100 -10.44 2.34 2.71
C MET A 100 -10.43 1.72 1.32
N VAL A 101 -9.26 1.74 0.68
CA VAL A 101 -9.07 1.21 -0.67
C VAL A 101 -7.98 0.17 -0.64
N ARG A 102 -8.27 -1.03 -1.13
CA ARG A 102 -7.33 -2.15 -1.29
C ARG A 102 -6.92 -2.29 -2.74
N PHE A 103 -5.63 -2.43 -2.96
CA PHE A 103 -5.05 -2.82 -4.25
C PHE A 103 -3.73 -3.57 -4.04
N GLY A 104 -3.25 -4.22 -5.10
CA GLY A 104 -2.01 -5.00 -5.08
C GLY A 104 -0.77 -4.13 -5.31
N ASN A 105 0.13 -4.58 -6.18
CA ASN A 105 1.38 -3.89 -6.39
C ASN A 105 1.23 -2.72 -7.37
N VAL A 106 1.94 -1.62 -7.09
CA VAL A 106 2.01 -0.47 -7.98
C VAL A 106 3.38 -0.44 -8.66
N ILE A 107 3.37 -0.37 -9.99
CA ILE A 107 4.57 -0.32 -10.84
C ILE A 107 5.43 0.91 -10.46
N ASN A 108 6.74 0.70 -10.39
CA ASN A 108 7.73 1.74 -10.05
C ASN A 108 7.54 2.40 -8.67
N SER A 109 6.76 1.79 -7.78
CA SER A 109 6.74 2.24 -6.39
C SER A 109 8.08 1.98 -5.69
N SER A 110 8.48 2.86 -4.76
CA SER A 110 9.75 2.75 -4.03
C SER A 110 9.97 1.35 -3.44
N GLY A 111 11.15 0.76 -3.69
CA GLY A 111 11.53 -0.58 -3.23
C GLY A 111 10.71 -1.72 -3.83
N SER A 112 10.05 -1.50 -4.97
CA SER A 112 9.32 -2.57 -5.66
C SER A 112 10.24 -3.43 -6.53
N VAL A 113 9.71 -4.58 -7.00
CA VAL A 113 10.47 -5.60 -7.73
C VAL A 113 11.05 -5.10 -9.06
N ILE A 114 10.37 -4.19 -9.77
CA ILE A 114 10.85 -3.69 -11.07
C ILE A 114 12.12 -2.85 -10.93
N PRO A 115 12.21 -1.83 -10.08
CA PRO A 115 13.46 -1.13 -9.81
C PRO A 115 14.60 -2.05 -9.35
N LEU A 116 14.31 -3.05 -8.52
CA LEU A 116 15.29 -4.04 -8.11
C LEU A 116 15.85 -4.84 -9.29
N PHE A 117 14.98 -5.35 -10.14
CA PHE A 117 15.41 -6.11 -11.32
C PHE A 117 16.21 -5.25 -12.31
N LEU A 118 15.79 -4.00 -12.54
CA LEU A 118 16.52 -3.09 -13.40
C LEU A 118 17.92 -2.77 -12.84
N ASP A 119 18.06 -2.58 -11.54
CA ASP A 119 19.37 -2.40 -10.89
C ASP A 119 20.25 -3.65 -11.05
N GLN A 120 19.70 -4.85 -10.80
CA GLN A 120 20.42 -6.12 -11.00
C GLN A 120 20.83 -6.31 -12.47
N ILE A 121 19.96 -6.03 -13.41
CA ILE A 121 20.24 -6.11 -14.85
C ILE A 121 21.34 -5.13 -15.25
N SER A 122 21.31 -3.90 -14.75
CA SER A 122 22.33 -2.88 -15.04
C SER A 122 23.73 -3.31 -14.61
N LYS A 123 23.82 -4.02 -13.48
CA LYS A 123 25.05 -4.57 -12.91
C LYS A 123 25.54 -5.88 -13.57
N GLY A 124 24.79 -6.40 -14.57
CA GLY A 124 25.16 -7.65 -15.24
C GLY A 124 24.53 -8.91 -14.66
N GLY A 125 23.66 -8.77 -13.68
CA GLY A 125 22.99 -9.88 -12.98
C GLY A 125 23.76 -10.38 -11.75
N PRO A 126 23.32 -11.51 -11.15
CA PRO A 126 22.11 -12.25 -11.51
C PRO A 126 20.82 -11.53 -11.13
N VAL A 127 19.70 -11.79 -11.85
CA VAL A 127 18.36 -11.39 -11.42
C VAL A 127 17.80 -12.45 -10.49
N THR A 128 17.53 -12.10 -9.24
CA THR A 128 17.10 -13.03 -8.20
C THR A 128 15.58 -13.14 -8.11
N ILE A 129 15.05 -14.35 -8.17
CA ILE A 129 13.62 -14.65 -8.06
C ILE A 129 13.43 -15.68 -6.95
N THR A 130 12.56 -15.35 -6.00
CA THR A 130 12.30 -16.21 -4.82
C THR A 130 11.58 -17.50 -5.20
N ASP A 131 10.60 -17.41 -6.12
CA ASP A 131 9.80 -18.55 -6.61
C ASP A 131 9.30 -18.22 -8.03
N LYS A 132 9.47 -19.15 -8.96
CA LYS A 132 9.05 -19.01 -10.36
C LYS A 132 7.53 -18.92 -10.54
N ASN A 133 6.75 -19.42 -9.59
CA ASN A 133 5.29 -19.48 -9.65
C ASN A 133 4.60 -18.27 -9.02
N VAL A 134 5.36 -17.33 -8.43
CA VAL A 134 4.77 -16.16 -7.81
C VAL A 134 4.11 -15.26 -8.84
N GLU A 135 2.83 -15.01 -8.64
CA GLU A 135 2.02 -14.07 -9.43
C GLU A 135 1.63 -12.87 -8.59
N ARG A 136 1.52 -11.71 -9.22
CA ARG A 136 1.10 -10.46 -8.57
C ARG A 136 0.22 -9.64 -9.50
N PHE A 137 -0.73 -8.94 -8.92
CA PHE A 137 -1.44 -7.88 -9.61
C PHE A 137 -0.58 -6.63 -9.69
N PHE A 138 -0.63 -5.95 -10.81
CA PHE A 138 0.07 -4.69 -11.02
C PHE A 138 -0.85 -3.61 -11.58
N MET A 139 -0.60 -2.39 -11.16
CA MET A 139 -1.29 -1.20 -11.64
C MET A 139 -0.27 -0.05 -11.70
N THR A 140 -0.47 0.91 -12.56
CA THR A 140 0.37 2.12 -12.60
C THR A 140 0.00 3.10 -11.48
N ILE A 141 0.92 4.01 -11.15
CA ILE A 141 0.65 5.06 -10.15
C ILE A 141 -0.53 5.95 -10.58
N PRO A 142 -0.63 6.43 -11.86
CA PRO A 142 -1.77 7.22 -12.29
C PRO A 142 -3.11 6.50 -12.18
N GLU A 143 -3.18 5.22 -12.58
CA GLU A 143 -4.39 4.40 -12.43
C GLU A 143 -4.80 4.27 -10.95
N ALA A 144 -3.86 3.88 -10.08
CA ALA A 144 -4.12 3.75 -8.66
C ALA A 144 -4.62 5.07 -8.06
N SER A 145 -3.96 6.18 -8.38
CA SER A 145 -4.34 7.51 -7.86
C SER A 145 -5.72 7.93 -8.33
N SER A 146 -6.04 7.75 -9.62
CA SER A 146 -7.35 8.07 -10.18
C SER A 146 -8.47 7.28 -9.51
N LEU A 147 -8.27 5.95 -9.33
CA LEU A 147 -9.27 5.09 -8.69
C LEU A 147 -9.42 5.37 -7.20
N VAL A 148 -8.36 5.75 -6.52
CA VAL A 148 -8.41 6.18 -5.10
C VAL A 148 -9.21 7.47 -4.94
N LEU A 149 -9.03 8.45 -5.83
CA LEU A 149 -9.83 9.68 -5.84
C LEU A 149 -11.32 9.39 -6.09
N GLN A 150 -11.62 8.53 -7.07
CA GLN A 150 -12.99 8.10 -7.34
C GLN A 150 -13.63 7.38 -6.15
N ALA A 151 -12.89 6.47 -5.49
CA ALA A 151 -13.37 5.80 -4.29
C ALA A 151 -13.69 6.78 -3.16
N GLY A 152 -12.86 7.83 -2.99
CA GLY A 152 -13.08 8.89 -2.01
C GLY A 152 -14.36 9.68 -2.27
N GLU A 153 -14.67 9.96 -3.54
CA GLU A 153 -15.91 10.65 -3.95
C GLU A 153 -17.14 9.75 -3.79
N MET A 154 -17.01 8.47 -4.15
CA MET A 154 -18.10 7.50 -4.06
C MET A 154 -18.41 7.04 -2.63
N SER A 155 -17.51 7.28 -1.67
CA SER A 155 -17.64 6.79 -0.31
C SER A 155 -18.84 7.38 0.41
N LEU A 156 -19.60 6.51 1.06
CA LEU A 156 -20.65 6.85 2.01
C LEU A 156 -20.19 6.67 3.47
N GLY A 157 -19.05 6.02 3.68
CA GLY A 157 -18.42 5.74 4.97
C GLY A 157 -18.52 4.26 5.38
N GLY A 158 -17.39 3.69 5.78
CA GLY A 158 -17.26 2.29 6.21
C GLY A 158 -16.89 1.30 5.12
N GLU A 159 -16.89 1.70 3.85
CA GLU A 159 -16.59 0.80 2.73
C GLU A 159 -15.12 0.40 2.66
N VAL A 160 -14.91 -0.81 2.15
CA VAL A 160 -13.63 -1.31 1.69
C VAL A 160 -13.71 -1.45 0.17
N PHE A 161 -13.23 -0.47 -0.56
CA PHE A 161 -13.13 -0.53 -2.02
C PHE A 161 -12.02 -1.47 -2.44
N LEU A 162 -12.32 -2.34 -3.38
CA LEU A 162 -11.33 -3.20 -4.02
C LEU A 162 -11.14 -2.73 -5.46
N LEU A 163 -9.92 -2.31 -5.81
CA LEU A 163 -9.64 -1.88 -7.18
C LEU A 163 -9.51 -3.08 -8.10
N ASP A 164 -10.14 -3.01 -9.27
CA ASP A 164 -9.92 -4.00 -10.33
C ASP A 164 -8.51 -3.79 -10.91
N MET A 165 -7.68 -4.80 -10.77
CA MET A 165 -6.29 -4.79 -11.21
C MET A 165 -6.05 -5.62 -12.48
N GLY A 166 -7.11 -6.14 -13.10
CA GLY A 166 -7.01 -7.01 -14.27
C GLY A 166 -6.35 -8.35 -13.96
N GLY A 167 -5.52 -8.85 -14.87
CA GLY A 167 -4.87 -10.15 -14.74
C GLY A 167 -3.62 -10.14 -13.87
N GLN A 168 -3.33 -11.27 -13.25
CA GLN A 168 -2.06 -11.49 -12.54
C GLN A 168 -0.89 -11.65 -13.50
N VAL A 169 0.27 -11.19 -13.10
CA VAL A 169 1.52 -11.30 -13.86
C VAL A 169 2.50 -12.17 -13.08
N LYS A 170 3.05 -13.19 -13.73
CA LYS A 170 4.15 -13.98 -13.17
C LYS A 170 5.41 -13.13 -13.03
N ILE A 171 5.98 -13.08 -11.84
CA ILE A 171 7.21 -12.32 -11.57
C ILE A 171 8.37 -12.82 -12.42
N TYR A 172 8.42 -14.12 -12.66
CA TYR A 172 9.41 -14.75 -13.54
C TYR A 172 9.32 -14.24 -15.00
N ASP A 173 8.11 -14.16 -15.56
CA ASP A 173 7.91 -13.66 -16.92
C ASP A 173 8.19 -12.16 -17.03
N LEU A 174 7.89 -11.41 -15.97
CA LEU A 174 8.25 -10.00 -15.85
C LEU A 174 9.77 -9.80 -15.90
N ALA A 175 10.54 -10.60 -15.15
CA ALA A 175 12.00 -10.54 -15.16
C ALA A 175 12.57 -10.82 -16.56
N LYS A 176 12.08 -11.88 -17.24
CA LYS A 176 12.47 -12.20 -18.62
C LYS A 176 12.24 -11.03 -19.57
N LYS A 177 11.04 -10.42 -19.50
CA LYS A 177 10.70 -9.26 -20.33
C LYS A 177 11.64 -8.10 -20.10
N LEU A 178 11.98 -7.78 -18.83
CA LEU A 178 12.87 -6.68 -18.49
C LEU A 178 14.31 -6.94 -18.99
N ILE A 179 14.82 -8.17 -18.89
CA ILE A 179 16.13 -8.56 -19.43
C ILE A 179 16.15 -8.36 -20.94
N HIS A 180 15.13 -8.87 -21.65
CA HIS A 180 15.03 -8.73 -23.10
C HIS A 180 14.92 -7.29 -23.56
N LEU A 181 14.08 -6.47 -22.90
CA LEU A 181 13.95 -5.03 -23.18
C LEU A 181 15.23 -4.25 -22.91
N SER A 182 16.12 -4.76 -22.06
CA SER A 182 17.44 -4.19 -21.79
C SER A 182 18.50 -4.60 -22.84
N GLY A 183 18.09 -5.28 -23.90
CA GLY A 183 19.01 -5.74 -24.98
C GLY A 183 19.92 -6.89 -24.55
N ARG A 184 19.60 -7.62 -23.50
CA ARG A 184 20.39 -8.72 -22.95
C ARG A 184 19.69 -10.07 -23.12
N ASN A 185 20.49 -11.14 -23.16
CA ASN A 185 20.00 -12.51 -23.06
C ASN A 185 20.20 -13.04 -21.64
N TYR A 186 19.43 -14.04 -21.25
CA TYR A 186 19.57 -14.71 -19.96
C TYR A 186 19.83 -16.19 -20.15
N THR A 187 20.56 -16.78 -19.22
CA THR A 187 20.67 -18.24 -19.03
C THR A 187 20.05 -18.57 -17.69
N GLU A 188 19.29 -19.65 -17.61
CA GLU A 188 18.78 -20.14 -16.35
C GLU A 188 19.86 -20.91 -15.63
N ASP A 189 20.20 -20.47 -14.42
CA ASP A 189 21.07 -21.26 -13.52
C ASP A 189 20.18 -22.30 -12.81
N SER A 190 20.31 -23.57 -13.22
CA SER A 190 19.50 -24.66 -12.68
C SER A 190 19.89 -25.10 -11.26
N ASN A 191 20.87 -24.44 -10.65
CA ASN A 191 21.47 -24.85 -9.37
C ASN A 191 21.23 -23.85 -8.21
N LYS A 192 20.19 -22.99 -8.28
CA LYS A 192 19.78 -22.14 -7.15
C LYS A 192 18.28 -22.11 -6.96
#